data_28ac83303fb75a4bcc9c33ce5ff3e038
#
_entry.id   28ac83303fb75a4bcc9c33ce5ff3e038
#
_cell.length_a   1.000
_cell.length_b   1.000
_cell.length_c   1.000
_cell.angle_alpha   90.00
_cell.angle_beta   90.00
_cell.angle_gamma   90.00
#
_symmetry.space_group_name_H-M   'P 1'
#
loop_
_entity.id
_entity.type
_entity.pdbx_description
1 polymer ?
#
loop_
_entity_poly.entity_id
_entity_poly.type
_entity_poly.pdbx_seq_one_letter_code
_entity_poly.pdbx_strand_id
1 'polypeptide(L)'
;MALVPLFVTVVSRPVRAAFGWGWLYGTVYFLVLLRWLDFTFRTYSDIPWPLTWGPMLALAGYCGLYVGAVAGAVSWLAGPSIGRALAVSPLLWVGAEWIRGHLFGGFPWGLLGYSQYLSLPVIQIAELGGVYAVSLVIVAANAALAGCLVLSRRSALNGVVLAGVLLVGTLAFGAWRLSAPAPTGEIRIAIMQPSIEQPLKFVPGHAAETVGIYLALTRGAGAERPQLIVWPETALPTPLRRDPELARMLESLSAAVDAALLVGSIDVEGKAPPKLRNSAFLLTERGIIGRYDKIRLVPFGEFVPLSGLIGFVRSWAQFIAELEPGSRASVFSGPPAPFAVVICYEGIFPELVRELVKGGARLIVNMTNDAWFGRTAGPWQHLAMYPFRAVEHRVAVVRAANTGVSAFILPSGHIGRHTALFERTVLTEPVPLRAGETIYSRFGDWLAYLALGVSGASLALRAWRRAA
;
A
#
# COMPACT_ATOMS: atom_id res chain seq x y z
N MET A 1 -5.81 -18.28 -11.29
CA MET A 1 -6.30 -18.71 -12.64
C MET A 1 -7.26 -17.71 -13.30
N ALA A 2 -7.53 -16.57 -12.68
CA ALA A 2 -8.51 -15.60 -13.17
C ALA A 2 -8.20 -15.04 -14.57
N LEU A 3 -6.94 -14.89 -14.97
CA LEU A 3 -6.58 -14.33 -16.28
C LEU A 3 -6.68 -15.31 -17.45
N VAL A 4 -6.83 -16.62 -17.19
CA VAL A 4 -6.92 -17.64 -18.28
C VAL A 4 -8.08 -17.34 -19.24
N PRO A 5 -9.33 -17.09 -18.77
CA PRO A 5 -10.44 -16.77 -19.67
C PRO A 5 -10.17 -15.51 -20.51
N LEU A 6 -9.55 -14.49 -19.91
CA LEU A 6 -9.20 -13.26 -20.62
C LEU A 6 -8.22 -13.58 -21.77
N PHE A 7 -7.10 -14.25 -21.49
CA PHE A 7 -6.10 -14.55 -22.52
C PHE A 7 -6.66 -15.43 -23.65
N VAL A 8 -7.42 -16.49 -23.31
CA VAL A 8 -8.07 -17.33 -24.32
C VAL A 8 -9.01 -16.52 -25.23
N THR A 9 -9.76 -15.58 -24.66
CA THR A 9 -10.68 -14.75 -25.42
C THR A 9 -9.96 -13.77 -26.34
N VAL A 10 -8.90 -13.10 -25.85
CA VAL A 10 -8.32 -11.95 -26.58
C VAL A 10 -7.34 -12.34 -27.68
N VAL A 11 -6.70 -13.50 -27.59
CA VAL A 11 -5.69 -13.93 -28.61
C VAL A 11 -6.27 -14.16 -29.99
N SER A 12 -7.56 -14.41 -30.10
CA SER A 12 -8.27 -14.65 -31.37
C SER A 12 -9.15 -13.48 -31.83
N ARG A 13 -9.20 -12.38 -31.07
CA ARG A 13 -10.08 -11.23 -31.36
C ARG A 13 -9.31 -10.09 -32.03
N PRO A 14 -9.99 -9.26 -32.87
CA PRO A 14 -9.41 -8.00 -33.35
C PRO A 14 -9.01 -7.09 -32.16
N VAL A 15 -7.94 -6.30 -32.33
CA VAL A 15 -7.36 -5.46 -31.27
C VAL A 15 -8.38 -4.60 -30.54
N ARG A 16 -9.30 -3.93 -31.27
CA ARG A 16 -10.35 -3.09 -30.67
C ARG A 16 -11.30 -3.91 -29.79
N ALA A 17 -11.71 -5.09 -30.25
CA ALA A 17 -12.57 -5.98 -29.49
C ALA A 17 -11.83 -6.55 -28.27
N ALA A 18 -10.57 -6.94 -28.42
CA ALA A 18 -9.73 -7.41 -27.32
C ALA A 18 -9.54 -6.34 -26.23
N PHE A 19 -9.28 -5.09 -26.63
CA PHE A 19 -9.26 -3.95 -25.71
C PHE A 19 -10.58 -3.81 -24.96
N GLY A 20 -11.71 -3.82 -25.67
CA GLY A 20 -13.04 -3.68 -25.06
C GLY A 20 -13.33 -4.79 -24.03
N TRP A 21 -13.03 -6.05 -24.37
CA TRP A 21 -13.17 -7.17 -23.44
C TRP A 21 -12.24 -7.05 -22.23
N GLY A 22 -10.98 -6.65 -22.45
CA GLY A 22 -10.02 -6.42 -21.38
C GLY A 22 -10.45 -5.26 -20.46
N TRP A 23 -10.96 -4.17 -21.05
CA TRP A 23 -11.49 -3.05 -20.30
C TRP A 23 -12.69 -3.43 -19.44
N LEU A 24 -13.65 -4.15 -20.01
CA LEU A 24 -14.81 -4.64 -19.27
C LEU A 24 -14.39 -5.58 -18.14
N TYR A 25 -13.53 -6.54 -18.44
CA TYR A 25 -12.98 -7.47 -17.44
C TYR A 25 -12.29 -6.74 -16.29
N GLY A 26 -11.40 -5.79 -16.63
CA GLY A 26 -10.69 -4.98 -15.63
C GLY A 26 -11.63 -4.10 -14.82
N THR A 27 -12.63 -3.48 -15.47
CA THR A 27 -13.65 -2.66 -14.79
C THR A 27 -14.44 -3.48 -13.78
N VAL A 28 -14.92 -4.67 -14.17
CA VAL A 28 -15.64 -5.57 -13.26
C VAL A 28 -14.74 -6.02 -12.11
N TYR A 29 -13.49 -6.39 -12.41
CA TYR A 29 -12.52 -6.77 -11.38
C TYR A 29 -12.33 -5.65 -10.34
N PHE A 30 -12.10 -4.41 -10.80
CA PHE A 30 -11.89 -3.27 -9.89
C PHE A 30 -13.18 -2.84 -9.18
N LEU A 31 -14.34 -2.98 -9.76
CA LEU A 31 -15.62 -2.76 -9.06
C LEU A 31 -15.79 -3.70 -7.87
N VAL A 32 -15.47 -4.99 -8.07
CA VAL A 32 -15.54 -5.98 -6.98
C VAL A 32 -14.46 -5.69 -5.92
N LEU A 33 -13.23 -5.42 -6.35
CA LEU A 33 -12.11 -5.14 -5.46
C LEU A 33 -12.34 -3.89 -4.62
N LEU A 34 -12.85 -2.82 -5.21
CA LEU A 34 -13.04 -1.51 -4.59
C LEU A 34 -14.46 -1.32 -4.01
N ARG A 35 -15.26 -2.39 -3.88
CA ARG A 35 -16.62 -2.32 -3.35
C ARG A 35 -16.70 -1.64 -1.97
N TRP A 36 -15.63 -1.66 -1.20
CA TRP A 36 -15.55 -0.99 0.10
C TRP A 36 -15.71 0.54 0.01
N LEU A 37 -15.46 1.15 -1.16
CA LEU A 37 -15.69 2.58 -1.40
C LEU A 37 -17.18 2.96 -1.30
N ASP A 38 -18.11 2.04 -1.57
CA ASP A 38 -19.55 2.28 -1.39
C ASP A 38 -19.86 2.62 0.08
N PHE A 39 -19.24 1.90 1.03
CA PHE A 39 -19.34 2.25 2.45
C PHE A 39 -18.80 3.66 2.71
N THR A 40 -17.60 3.97 2.20
CA THR A 40 -16.96 5.27 2.41
C THR A 40 -17.83 6.41 1.90
N PHE A 41 -18.33 6.31 0.67
CA PHE A 41 -19.18 7.35 0.09
C PHE A 41 -20.53 7.49 0.79
N ARG A 42 -21.18 6.39 1.14
CA ARG A 42 -22.47 6.44 1.85
C ARG A 42 -22.36 7.01 3.26
N THR A 43 -21.24 6.74 3.93
CA THR A 43 -21.06 7.14 5.34
C THR A 43 -20.50 8.54 5.49
N TYR A 44 -19.64 8.95 4.54
CA TYR A 44 -18.84 10.16 4.69
C TYR A 44 -19.01 11.16 3.53
N SER A 45 -20.02 11.03 2.68
CA SER A 45 -20.34 12.06 1.67
C SER A 45 -21.84 12.32 1.62
N ASP A 46 -22.21 13.52 1.13
CA ASP A 46 -23.60 13.90 0.89
C ASP A 46 -24.12 13.44 -0.49
N ILE A 47 -23.38 12.54 -1.16
CA ILE A 47 -23.79 12.00 -2.45
C ILE A 47 -24.97 11.05 -2.28
N PRO A 48 -26.16 11.35 -2.83
CA PRO A 48 -27.32 10.46 -2.70
C PRO A 48 -27.06 9.09 -3.32
N TRP A 49 -27.48 8.03 -2.65
CA TRP A 49 -27.51 6.71 -3.27
C TRP A 49 -28.63 6.68 -4.36
N PRO A 50 -28.41 6.15 -5.60
CA PRO A 50 -27.27 5.33 -6.02
C PRO A 50 -26.13 6.09 -6.72
N LEU A 51 -26.08 7.41 -6.69
CA LEU A 51 -25.05 8.22 -7.38
C LEU A 51 -23.63 7.97 -6.84
N THR A 52 -23.48 7.41 -5.62
CA THR A 52 -22.19 6.95 -5.06
C THR A 52 -21.47 5.95 -5.97
N TRP A 53 -22.19 5.24 -6.83
CA TRP A 53 -21.61 4.33 -7.82
C TRP A 53 -20.90 5.06 -8.96
N GLY A 54 -21.21 6.32 -9.22
CA GLY A 54 -20.57 7.12 -10.27
C GLY A 54 -19.05 7.21 -10.11
N PRO A 55 -18.54 7.75 -8.99
CA PRO A 55 -17.08 7.77 -8.68
C PRO A 55 -16.45 6.38 -8.69
N MET A 56 -17.13 5.36 -8.18
CA MET A 56 -16.62 3.97 -8.19
C MET A 56 -16.48 3.43 -9.61
N LEU A 57 -17.49 3.63 -10.47
CA LEU A 57 -17.46 3.23 -11.88
C LEU A 57 -16.36 3.98 -12.64
N ALA A 58 -16.19 5.27 -12.38
CA ALA A 58 -15.13 6.08 -12.99
C ALA A 58 -13.73 5.55 -12.62
N LEU A 59 -13.47 5.28 -11.33
CA LEU A 59 -12.20 4.74 -10.86
C LEU A 59 -11.97 3.31 -11.38
N ALA A 60 -12.97 2.44 -11.32
CA ALA A 60 -12.87 1.08 -11.83
C ALA A 60 -12.66 1.06 -13.35
N GLY A 61 -13.37 1.93 -14.09
CA GLY A 61 -13.19 2.11 -15.53
C GLY A 61 -11.80 2.62 -15.90
N TYR A 62 -11.28 3.59 -15.15
CA TYR A 62 -9.90 4.06 -15.28
C TYR A 62 -8.89 2.92 -15.05
N CYS A 63 -9.01 2.17 -13.98
CA CYS A 63 -8.15 1.02 -13.72
C CYS A 63 -8.32 -0.07 -14.80
N GLY A 64 -9.53 -0.27 -15.31
CA GLY A 64 -9.84 -1.20 -16.39
C GLY A 64 -9.13 -0.86 -17.71
N LEU A 65 -8.83 0.43 -17.99
CA LEU A 65 -8.11 0.85 -19.20
C LEU A 65 -6.75 0.15 -19.33
N TYR A 66 -6.06 -0.06 -18.23
CA TYR A 66 -4.75 -0.72 -18.22
C TYR A 66 -4.89 -2.20 -18.59
N VAL A 67 -5.92 -2.88 -18.11
CA VAL A 67 -6.22 -4.27 -18.48
C VAL A 67 -6.63 -4.35 -19.95
N GLY A 68 -7.44 -3.38 -20.42
CA GLY A 68 -7.78 -3.22 -21.82
C GLY A 68 -6.56 -3.03 -22.72
N ALA A 69 -5.60 -2.18 -22.30
CA ALA A 69 -4.35 -1.95 -23.03
C ALA A 69 -3.51 -3.22 -23.14
N VAL A 70 -3.37 -3.99 -22.05
CA VAL A 70 -2.69 -5.29 -22.07
C VAL A 70 -3.39 -6.26 -23.03
N ALA A 71 -4.72 -6.37 -22.94
CA ALA A 71 -5.51 -7.26 -23.80
C ALA A 71 -5.38 -6.89 -25.28
N GLY A 72 -5.43 -5.60 -25.62
CA GLY A 72 -5.22 -5.10 -26.97
C GLY A 72 -3.79 -5.38 -27.48
N ALA A 73 -2.77 -5.18 -26.64
CA ALA A 73 -1.37 -5.47 -26.96
C ALA A 73 -1.13 -6.97 -27.18
N VAL A 74 -1.70 -7.84 -26.32
CA VAL A 74 -1.66 -9.30 -26.50
C VAL A 74 -2.30 -9.71 -27.82
N SER A 75 -3.50 -9.19 -28.13
CA SER A 75 -4.15 -9.45 -29.43
C SER A 75 -3.31 -8.97 -30.62
N TRP A 76 -2.72 -7.77 -30.51
CA TRP A 76 -1.84 -7.24 -31.55
C TRP A 76 -0.64 -8.16 -31.82
N LEU A 77 0.02 -8.64 -30.76
CA LEU A 77 1.16 -9.54 -30.85
C LEU A 77 0.76 -10.96 -31.29
N ALA A 78 -0.47 -11.40 -31.02
CA ALA A 78 -0.96 -12.73 -31.37
C ALA A 78 -1.11 -12.94 -32.90
N GLY A 79 -1.32 -11.87 -33.67
CA GLY A 79 -1.49 -11.96 -35.12
C GLY A 79 -0.42 -12.77 -35.88
N PRO A 80 0.89 -12.64 -35.57
CA PRO A 80 1.92 -13.51 -36.14
C PRO A 80 2.18 -14.79 -35.33
N SER A 81 1.93 -14.77 -34.02
CA SER A 81 2.20 -15.93 -33.14
C SER A 81 1.54 -15.77 -31.77
N ILE A 82 0.49 -16.54 -31.52
CA ILE A 82 -0.18 -16.61 -30.23
C ILE A 82 0.81 -16.98 -29.10
N GLY A 83 1.70 -17.94 -29.34
CA GLY A 83 2.71 -18.36 -28.37
C GLY A 83 3.63 -17.22 -27.92
N ARG A 84 4.07 -16.38 -28.88
CA ARG A 84 4.89 -15.20 -28.57
C ARG A 84 4.11 -14.17 -27.78
N ALA A 85 2.85 -13.91 -28.14
CA ALA A 85 1.98 -12.97 -27.43
C ALA A 85 1.78 -13.39 -25.98
N LEU A 86 1.51 -14.68 -25.74
CA LEU A 86 1.38 -15.22 -24.39
C LEU A 86 2.70 -15.17 -23.60
N ALA A 87 3.84 -15.41 -24.25
CA ALA A 87 5.17 -15.32 -23.60
C ALA A 87 5.52 -13.87 -23.17
N VAL A 88 5.06 -12.85 -23.90
CA VAL A 88 5.31 -11.42 -23.57
C VAL A 88 4.25 -10.88 -22.61
N SER A 89 3.10 -11.51 -22.48
CA SER A 89 1.98 -10.99 -21.66
C SER A 89 2.33 -10.73 -20.19
N PRO A 90 3.23 -11.47 -19.49
CA PRO A 90 3.65 -11.14 -18.15
C PRO A 90 4.36 -9.77 -18.06
N LEU A 91 5.18 -9.45 -19.03
CA LEU A 91 5.89 -8.18 -19.10
C LEU A 91 4.95 -7.01 -19.43
N LEU A 92 4.01 -7.22 -20.37
CA LEU A 92 2.95 -6.24 -20.65
C LEU A 92 2.13 -5.92 -19.40
N TRP A 93 1.80 -6.95 -18.62
CA TRP A 93 1.04 -6.77 -17.38
C TRP A 93 1.82 -5.98 -16.34
N VAL A 94 3.07 -6.36 -16.07
CA VAL A 94 3.95 -5.66 -15.12
C VAL A 94 4.13 -4.19 -15.54
N GLY A 95 4.36 -3.93 -16.82
CA GLY A 95 4.47 -2.57 -17.34
C GLY A 95 3.18 -1.75 -17.11
N ALA A 96 2.02 -2.35 -17.35
CA ALA A 96 0.72 -1.70 -17.13
C ALA A 96 0.45 -1.45 -15.63
N GLU A 97 0.79 -2.39 -14.74
CA GLU A 97 0.71 -2.19 -13.28
C GLU A 97 1.61 -1.05 -12.82
N TRP A 98 2.83 -0.98 -13.34
CA TRP A 98 3.76 0.09 -13.00
C TRP A 98 3.23 1.45 -13.47
N ILE A 99 2.77 1.57 -14.72
CA ILE A 99 2.19 2.82 -15.23
C ILE A 99 1.00 3.25 -14.37
N ARG A 100 0.09 2.34 -14.01
CA ARG A 100 -1.06 2.63 -13.14
C ARG A 100 -0.62 3.07 -11.74
N GLY A 101 0.48 2.53 -11.24
CA GLY A 101 1.06 2.88 -9.94
C GLY A 101 1.70 4.28 -9.90
N HIS A 102 1.97 4.90 -11.07
CA HIS A 102 2.71 6.19 -11.15
C HIS A 102 1.94 7.30 -11.87
N LEU A 103 1.12 6.96 -12.87
CA LEU A 103 0.41 7.96 -13.68
C LEU A 103 -0.67 8.67 -12.85
N PHE A 104 -0.77 10.00 -12.98
CA PHE A 104 -1.72 10.86 -12.25
C PHE A 104 -1.61 10.75 -10.72
N GLY A 105 -0.41 10.65 -10.19
CA GLY A 105 -0.13 10.47 -8.77
C GLY A 105 -0.09 9.02 -8.31
N GLY A 106 -0.51 8.10 -9.18
CA GLY A 106 -0.45 6.66 -8.97
C GLY A 106 -1.60 6.07 -8.14
N PHE A 107 -2.03 4.87 -8.54
CA PHE A 107 -2.97 4.07 -7.77
C PHE A 107 -2.52 2.59 -7.76
N PRO A 108 -1.53 2.22 -6.93
CA PRO A 108 -0.99 0.87 -6.86
C PRO A 108 -1.88 -0.11 -6.08
N TRP A 109 -3.13 0.26 -5.79
CA TRP A 109 -4.10 -0.63 -5.14
C TRP A 109 -4.45 -1.81 -6.05
N GLY A 110 -4.47 -3.04 -5.48
CA GLY A 110 -4.86 -4.23 -6.23
C GLY A 110 -3.88 -4.64 -7.33
N LEU A 111 -2.56 -4.44 -7.14
CA LEU A 111 -1.56 -5.12 -7.95
C LEU A 111 -1.72 -6.64 -7.74
N LEU A 112 -1.58 -7.39 -8.83
CA LEU A 112 -1.91 -8.82 -8.81
C LEU A 112 -1.08 -9.60 -7.79
N GLY A 113 0.17 -9.20 -7.59
CA GLY A 113 1.07 -9.79 -6.60
C GLY A 113 0.52 -9.75 -5.18
N TYR A 114 -0.23 -8.70 -4.80
CA TYR A 114 -0.79 -8.59 -3.44
C TYR A 114 -1.76 -9.72 -3.08
N SER A 115 -2.34 -10.39 -4.07
CA SER A 115 -3.17 -11.58 -3.84
C SER A 115 -2.45 -12.72 -3.14
N GLN A 116 -1.11 -12.71 -3.13
CA GLN A 116 -0.27 -13.76 -2.56
C GLN A 116 0.31 -13.42 -1.18
N TYR A 117 -0.14 -12.37 -0.52
CA TYR A 117 0.45 -11.85 0.71
C TYR A 117 0.58 -12.86 1.86
N LEU A 118 -0.25 -13.91 1.88
CA LEU A 118 -0.17 -15.00 2.84
C LEU A 118 0.73 -16.17 2.39
N SER A 119 1.11 -16.20 1.12
CA SER A 119 1.97 -17.26 0.56
C SER A 119 3.45 -16.91 0.76
N LEU A 120 3.94 -17.02 1.99
CA LEU A 120 5.29 -16.58 2.36
C LEU A 120 6.39 -17.05 1.38
N PRO A 121 6.45 -18.31 0.92
CA PRO A 121 7.49 -18.72 -0.03
C PRO A 121 7.38 -17.98 -1.37
N VAL A 122 6.18 -17.62 -1.81
CA VAL A 122 5.96 -16.95 -3.10
C VAL A 122 6.39 -15.48 -3.03
N ILE A 123 6.04 -14.78 -1.95
CA ILE A 123 6.32 -13.34 -1.84
C ILE A 123 7.80 -13.01 -1.64
N GLN A 124 8.66 -13.99 -1.29
CA GLN A 124 10.08 -13.73 -1.05
C GLN A 124 10.79 -13.15 -2.28
N ILE A 125 10.35 -13.47 -3.49
CA ILE A 125 10.94 -12.89 -4.72
C ILE A 125 10.72 -11.38 -4.85
N ALA A 126 9.83 -10.78 -4.03
CA ALA A 126 9.69 -9.33 -3.97
C ALA A 126 10.99 -8.63 -3.49
N GLU A 127 11.87 -9.35 -2.79
CA GLU A 127 13.24 -8.88 -2.47
C GLU A 127 14.08 -8.59 -3.72
N LEU A 128 13.78 -9.24 -4.84
CA LEU A 128 14.52 -9.11 -6.10
C LEU A 128 13.92 -8.01 -7.00
N GLY A 129 12.61 -8.00 -7.21
CA GLY A 129 11.95 -7.13 -8.18
C GLY A 129 10.65 -6.48 -7.69
N GLY A 130 10.47 -6.37 -6.37
CA GLY A 130 9.26 -5.81 -5.77
C GLY A 130 8.03 -6.70 -5.98
N VAL A 131 6.88 -6.17 -5.66
CA VAL A 131 5.59 -6.84 -5.91
C VAL A 131 5.41 -7.25 -7.37
N TYR A 132 6.05 -6.55 -8.29
CA TYR A 132 6.02 -6.81 -9.73
C TYR A 132 6.59 -8.18 -10.11
N ALA A 133 7.60 -8.67 -9.37
CA ALA A 133 8.13 -10.02 -9.59
C ALA A 133 7.07 -11.09 -9.30
N VAL A 134 6.27 -10.92 -8.27
CA VAL A 134 5.17 -11.83 -7.93
C VAL A 134 4.06 -11.74 -8.98
N SER A 135 3.67 -10.54 -9.41
CA SER A 135 2.71 -10.34 -10.50
C SER A 135 3.17 -11.04 -11.77
N LEU A 136 4.45 -10.94 -12.13
CA LEU A 136 5.04 -11.59 -13.32
C LEU A 136 4.84 -13.12 -13.27
N VAL A 137 5.16 -13.76 -12.15
CA VAL A 137 5.00 -15.22 -11.99
C VAL A 137 3.54 -15.64 -12.11
N ILE A 138 2.62 -14.88 -11.49
CA ILE A 138 1.19 -15.17 -11.58
C ILE A 138 0.71 -15.09 -13.02
N VAL A 139 1.08 -14.03 -13.74
CA VAL A 139 0.67 -13.84 -15.14
C VAL A 139 1.31 -14.91 -16.05
N ALA A 140 2.59 -15.27 -15.84
CA ALA A 140 3.25 -16.33 -16.57
C ALA A 140 2.53 -17.68 -16.41
N ALA A 141 2.13 -18.03 -15.20
CA ALA A 141 1.35 -19.24 -14.95
C ALA A 141 0.00 -19.22 -15.66
N ASN A 142 -0.73 -18.07 -15.62
CA ASN A 142 -2.00 -17.93 -16.33
C ASN A 142 -1.84 -17.98 -17.86
N ALA A 143 -0.77 -17.38 -18.41
CA ALA A 143 -0.47 -17.41 -19.83
C ALA A 143 -0.13 -18.82 -20.31
N ALA A 144 0.64 -19.59 -19.52
CA ALA A 144 0.95 -20.99 -19.80
C ALA A 144 -0.32 -21.86 -19.84
N LEU A 145 -1.21 -21.70 -18.86
CA LEU A 145 -2.49 -22.40 -18.80
C LEU A 145 -3.42 -22.03 -19.99
N ALA A 146 -3.47 -20.74 -20.35
CA ALA A 146 -4.19 -20.29 -21.54
C ALA A 146 -3.58 -20.92 -22.80
N GLY A 147 -2.24 -21.00 -22.88
CA GLY A 147 -1.52 -21.66 -23.95
C GLY A 147 -1.92 -23.12 -24.15
N CYS A 148 -2.19 -23.87 -23.08
CA CYS A 148 -2.69 -25.24 -23.15
C CYS A 148 -4.03 -25.37 -23.88
N LEU A 149 -4.82 -24.32 -23.90
CA LEU A 149 -6.17 -24.29 -24.52
C LEU A 149 -6.15 -23.81 -25.97
N VAL A 150 -5.13 -23.02 -26.37
CA VAL A 150 -5.12 -22.33 -27.68
C VAL A 150 -3.93 -22.64 -28.57
N LEU A 151 -2.93 -23.37 -28.07
CA LEU A 151 -1.70 -23.68 -28.83
C LEU A 151 -1.59 -25.18 -29.15
N SER A 152 -0.73 -25.51 -30.11
CA SER A 152 -0.33 -26.90 -30.33
C SER A 152 0.38 -27.46 -29.09
N ARG A 153 0.30 -28.78 -28.86
CA ARG A 153 0.85 -29.45 -27.69
C ARG A 153 2.34 -29.10 -27.43
N ARG A 154 3.15 -29.02 -28.49
CA ARG A 154 4.60 -28.69 -28.39
C ARG A 154 4.79 -27.23 -27.90
N SER A 155 4.05 -26.29 -28.47
CA SER A 155 4.17 -24.89 -28.10
C SER A 155 3.61 -24.63 -26.68
N ALA A 156 2.52 -25.30 -26.30
CA ALA A 156 1.97 -25.25 -24.96
C ALA A 156 2.98 -25.79 -23.92
N LEU A 157 3.63 -26.91 -24.22
CA LEU A 157 4.62 -27.52 -23.33
C LEU A 157 5.79 -26.57 -23.03
N ASN A 158 6.29 -25.82 -24.02
CA ASN A 158 7.34 -24.83 -23.78
C ASN A 158 6.90 -23.74 -22.79
N GLY A 159 5.67 -23.26 -22.92
CA GLY A 159 5.08 -22.27 -21.99
C GLY A 159 4.93 -22.83 -20.57
N VAL A 160 4.45 -24.08 -20.45
CA VAL A 160 4.30 -24.77 -19.16
C VAL A 160 5.65 -25.01 -18.49
N VAL A 161 6.65 -25.45 -19.25
CA VAL A 161 8.03 -25.67 -18.73
C VAL A 161 8.60 -24.34 -18.22
N LEU A 162 8.51 -23.26 -19.00
CA LEU A 162 9.01 -21.94 -18.57
C LEU A 162 8.30 -21.43 -17.31
N ALA A 163 6.98 -21.48 -17.28
CA ALA A 163 6.21 -21.08 -16.09
C ALA A 163 6.50 -21.98 -14.89
N GLY A 164 6.69 -23.28 -15.11
CA GLY A 164 7.09 -24.25 -14.10
C GLY A 164 8.46 -23.94 -13.50
N VAL A 165 9.47 -23.65 -14.36
CA VAL A 165 10.81 -23.24 -13.91
C VAL A 165 10.74 -21.96 -13.07
N LEU A 166 9.98 -20.95 -13.52
CA LEU A 166 9.79 -19.72 -12.77
C LEU A 166 9.13 -19.98 -11.40
N LEU A 167 8.09 -20.80 -11.36
CA LEU A 167 7.39 -21.13 -10.12
C LEU A 167 8.28 -21.92 -9.15
N VAL A 168 8.95 -22.96 -9.65
CA VAL A 168 9.88 -23.77 -8.83
C VAL A 168 11.03 -22.91 -8.33
N GLY A 169 11.62 -22.07 -9.19
CA GLY A 169 12.65 -21.13 -8.79
C GLY A 169 12.17 -20.14 -7.73
N THR A 170 10.94 -19.63 -7.85
CA THR A 170 10.30 -18.77 -6.86
C THR A 170 10.17 -19.46 -5.53
N LEU A 171 9.64 -20.69 -5.51
CA LEU A 171 9.41 -21.47 -4.28
C LEU A 171 10.75 -21.88 -3.63
N ALA A 172 11.73 -22.30 -4.42
CA ALA A 172 13.06 -22.67 -3.94
C ALA A 172 13.79 -21.46 -3.33
N PHE A 173 13.76 -20.30 -4.02
CA PHE A 173 14.29 -19.04 -3.47
C PHE A 173 13.58 -18.67 -2.18
N GLY A 174 12.25 -18.76 -2.15
CA GLY A 174 11.45 -18.44 -0.97
C GLY A 174 11.76 -19.35 0.21
N ALA A 175 11.85 -20.65 0.00
CA ALA A 175 12.22 -21.60 1.04
C ALA A 175 13.63 -21.31 1.60
N TRP A 176 14.59 -21.05 0.72
CA TRP A 176 15.95 -20.64 1.12
C TRP A 176 15.94 -19.35 1.92
N ARG A 177 15.19 -18.34 1.51
CA ARG A 177 15.14 -17.06 2.24
C ARG A 177 14.46 -17.15 3.61
N LEU A 178 13.44 -18.01 3.72
CA LEU A 178 12.74 -18.24 4.98
C LEU A 178 13.56 -19.04 5.99
N SER A 179 14.57 -19.81 5.54
CA SER A 179 15.51 -20.52 6.41
C SER A 179 16.66 -19.63 6.93
N ALA A 180 16.81 -18.41 6.40
CA ALA A 180 17.84 -17.48 6.86
C ALA A 180 17.61 -17.07 8.32
N PRO A 181 18.69 -16.93 9.13
CA PRO A 181 18.56 -16.51 10.51
C PRO A 181 17.91 -15.12 10.61
N ALA A 182 17.18 -14.91 11.72
CA ALA A 182 16.59 -13.61 12.02
C ALA A 182 17.71 -12.56 12.22
N PRO A 183 17.43 -11.28 11.88
CA PRO A 183 18.36 -10.19 12.18
C PRO A 183 18.69 -10.11 13.66
N THR A 184 19.94 -9.79 13.99
CA THR A 184 20.39 -9.53 15.35
C THR A 184 20.04 -8.10 15.76
N GLY A 185 19.45 -7.94 16.93
CA GLY A 185 19.00 -6.65 17.48
C GLY A 185 17.50 -6.45 17.25
N GLU A 186 16.83 -6.10 18.32
CA GLU A 186 15.41 -5.85 18.38
C GLU A 186 15.09 -4.67 19.28
N ILE A 187 13.91 -4.10 19.10
CA ILE A 187 13.34 -3.10 20.00
C ILE A 187 11.93 -3.53 20.38
N ARG A 188 11.54 -3.26 21.62
CA ARG A 188 10.18 -3.54 22.08
C ARG A 188 9.27 -2.36 21.77
N ILE A 189 8.21 -2.61 21.02
CA ILE A 189 7.26 -1.57 20.58
C ILE A 189 5.86 -1.94 21.04
N ALA A 190 5.14 -0.94 21.57
CA ALA A 190 3.70 -1.04 21.82
C ALA A 190 2.93 -0.25 20.78
N ILE A 191 1.86 -0.83 20.26
CA ILE A 191 0.91 -0.18 19.34
C ILE A 191 -0.45 -0.04 19.98
N MET A 192 -1.00 1.17 19.92
CA MET A 192 -2.32 1.49 20.47
C MET A 192 -3.39 1.36 19.40
N GLN A 193 -4.44 0.61 19.72
CA GLN A 193 -5.69 0.60 18.94
C GLN A 193 -6.83 1.09 19.81
N PRO A 194 -7.15 2.39 19.79
CA PRO A 194 -8.16 2.98 20.69
C PRO A 194 -9.59 2.68 20.26
N SER A 195 -9.78 2.34 18.99
CA SER A 195 -11.10 2.08 18.39
C SER A 195 -12.08 3.24 18.59
N ILE A 196 -11.66 4.45 18.24
CA ILE A 196 -12.46 5.66 18.31
C ILE A 196 -13.23 5.83 16.99
N GLU A 197 -14.54 6.03 17.05
CA GLU A 197 -15.36 6.25 15.86
C GLU A 197 -15.01 7.57 15.18
N GLN A 198 -14.95 7.56 13.85
CA GLN A 198 -14.52 8.72 13.07
C GLN A 198 -15.35 9.98 13.31
N PRO A 199 -16.71 9.94 13.42
CA PRO A 199 -17.51 11.12 13.68
C PRO A 199 -17.23 11.76 15.05
N LEU A 200 -16.83 10.99 16.05
CA LEU A 200 -16.58 11.48 17.42
C LEU A 200 -15.20 12.12 17.58
N LYS A 201 -14.26 11.76 16.71
CA LYS A 201 -12.84 12.08 16.85
C LYS A 201 -12.52 13.58 16.96
N PHE A 202 -13.29 14.41 16.25
CA PHE A 202 -13.08 15.85 16.20
C PHE A 202 -14.21 16.67 16.84
N VAL A 203 -15.12 16.01 17.56
CA VAL A 203 -16.16 16.71 18.31
C VAL A 203 -15.56 17.29 19.60
N PRO A 204 -15.62 18.61 19.84
CA PRO A 204 -14.98 19.22 21.01
C PRO A 204 -15.37 18.60 22.34
N GLY A 205 -16.64 18.20 22.51
CA GLY A 205 -17.12 17.54 23.71
C GLY A 205 -16.53 16.17 24.01
N HIS A 206 -15.92 15.51 23.03
CA HIS A 206 -15.27 14.18 23.17
C HIS A 206 -13.74 14.25 23.22
N ALA A 207 -13.14 15.44 23.14
CA ALA A 207 -11.68 15.59 23.10
C ALA A 207 -11.01 15.02 24.37
N ALA A 208 -11.53 15.35 25.55
CA ALA A 208 -11.00 14.87 26.82
C ALA A 208 -11.12 13.33 26.96
N GLU A 209 -12.25 12.77 26.54
CA GLU A 209 -12.47 11.32 26.52
C GLU A 209 -11.47 10.62 25.59
N THR A 210 -11.32 11.15 24.37
CA THR A 210 -10.35 10.65 23.39
C THR A 210 -8.93 10.61 23.95
N VAL A 211 -8.47 11.72 24.52
CA VAL A 211 -7.13 11.79 25.15
C VAL A 211 -7.05 10.83 26.32
N GLY A 212 -8.09 10.77 27.18
CA GLY A 212 -8.18 9.86 28.32
C GLY A 212 -8.00 8.38 27.94
N ILE A 213 -8.61 7.94 26.83
CA ILE A 213 -8.45 6.58 26.29
C ILE A 213 -6.97 6.30 25.94
N TYR A 214 -6.32 7.21 25.20
CA TYR A 214 -4.91 7.03 24.85
C TYR A 214 -3.99 7.03 26.07
N LEU A 215 -4.23 7.91 27.05
CA LEU A 215 -3.44 7.94 28.29
C LEU A 215 -3.58 6.63 29.07
N ALA A 216 -4.79 6.07 29.18
CA ALA A 216 -5.05 4.82 29.87
C ALA A 216 -4.34 3.64 29.19
N LEU A 217 -4.49 3.53 27.85
CA LEU A 217 -3.83 2.48 27.08
C LEU A 217 -2.28 2.58 27.20
N THR A 218 -1.74 3.80 27.13
CA THR A 218 -0.29 4.04 27.23
C THR A 218 0.27 3.65 28.60
N ARG A 219 -0.43 4.03 29.69
CA ARG A 219 -0.03 3.63 31.04
C ARG A 219 -0.06 2.10 31.21
N GLY A 220 -1.09 1.44 30.65
CA GLY A 220 -1.19 -0.02 30.65
C GLY A 220 -0.02 -0.69 29.93
N ALA A 221 0.37 -0.15 28.78
CA ALA A 221 1.52 -0.66 28.01
C ALA A 221 2.86 -0.53 28.74
N GLY A 222 3.01 0.46 29.62
CA GLY A 222 4.25 0.70 30.38
C GLY A 222 4.72 -0.51 31.18
N ALA A 223 3.80 -1.37 31.64
CA ALA A 223 4.14 -2.60 32.36
C ALA A 223 5.00 -3.58 31.54
N GLU A 224 4.89 -3.57 30.21
CA GLU A 224 5.67 -4.40 29.30
C GLU A 224 7.01 -3.75 28.88
N ARG A 225 7.32 -2.56 29.40
CA ARG A 225 8.55 -1.78 29.17
C ARG A 225 8.87 -1.61 27.67
N PRO A 226 7.96 -1.08 26.85
CA PRO A 226 8.26 -0.75 25.47
C PRO A 226 9.27 0.41 25.40
N GLN A 227 10.09 0.45 24.36
CA GLN A 227 11.00 1.56 24.09
C GLN A 227 10.36 2.63 23.22
N LEU A 228 9.33 2.24 22.44
CA LEU A 228 8.53 3.12 21.60
C LEU A 228 7.05 2.73 21.73
N ILE A 229 6.20 3.73 21.92
CA ILE A 229 4.75 3.57 21.95
C ILE A 229 4.17 4.33 20.75
N VAL A 230 3.41 3.65 19.90
CA VAL A 230 2.88 4.21 18.66
C VAL A 230 1.37 4.42 18.77
N TRP A 231 0.92 5.67 18.62
CA TRP A 231 -0.47 6.04 18.47
C TRP A 231 -0.82 6.13 16.97
N PRO A 232 -2.06 5.86 16.57
CA PRO A 232 -2.47 5.90 15.17
C PRO A 232 -2.43 7.31 14.55
N GLU A 233 -2.75 7.36 13.27
CA GLU A 233 -2.93 8.59 12.48
C GLU A 233 -3.98 9.52 13.13
N THR A 234 -3.68 10.82 13.19
CA THR A 234 -4.56 11.86 13.75
C THR A 234 -5.17 11.44 15.10
N ALA A 235 -4.36 10.89 16.00
CA ALA A 235 -4.78 10.41 17.30
C ALA A 235 -5.28 11.54 18.20
N LEU A 236 -4.63 12.70 18.11
CA LEU A 236 -4.99 13.87 18.92
C LEU A 236 -6.12 14.67 18.27
N PRO A 237 -7.10 15.11 19.08
CA PRO A 237 -8.22 15.93 18.61
C PRO A 237 -7.83 17.40 18.37
N THR A 238 -6.71 17.84 18.97
CA THR A 238 -6.18 19.21 18.86
C THR A 238 -4.77 19.22 18.28
N PRO A 239 -4.36 20.30 17.61
CA PRO A 239 -3.00 20.46 17.10
C PRO A 239 -1.98 20.49 18.24
N LEU A 240 -1.11 19.48 18.33
CA LEU A 240 -0.19 19.30 19.45
C LEU A 240 0.69 20.53 19.72
N ARG A 241 1.23 21.16 18.68
CA ARG A 241 2.12 22.33 18.83
C ARG A 241 1.37 23.61 19.27
N ARG A 242 0.04 23.60 19.24
CA ARG A 242 -0.81 24.72 19.71
C ARG A 242 -1.46 24.46 21.05
N ASP A 243 -1.18 23.32 21.66
CA ASP A 243 -1.72 22.90 22.95
C ASP A 243 -0.57 22.57 23.93
N PRO A 244 0.00 23.59 24.63
CA PRO A 244 1.11 23.38 25.54
C PRO A 244 0.76 22.52 26.77
N GLU A 245 -0.51 22.45 27.16
CA GLU A 245 -0.94 21.62 28.28
C GLU A 245 -0.91 20.15 27.90
N LEU A 246 -1.47 19.83 26.71
CA LEU A 246 -1.42 18.49 26.17
C LEU A 246 0.01 18.06 25.90
N ALA A 247 0.88 18.93 25.36
CA ALA A 247 2.30 18.62 25.15
C ALA A 247 2.98 18.24 26.46
N ARG A 248 2.86 19.05 27.53
CA ARG A 248 3.41 18.75 28.87
C ARG A 248 2.85 17.47 29.48
N MET A 249 1.57 17.18 29.23
CA MET A 249 0.95 15.93 29.68
C MET A 249 1.58 14.72 29.01
N LEU A 250 1.84 14.79 27.69
CA LEU A 250 2.51 13.71 26.95
C LEU A 250 3.98 13.54 27.30
N GLU A 251 4.70 14.65 27.59
CA GLU A 251 6.07 14.63 28.10
C GLU A 251 6.14 13.91 29.46
N SER A 252 5.23 14.27 30.37
CA SER A 252 5.11 13.61 31.69
C SER A 252 4.71 12.14 31.56
N LEU A 253 3.86 11.79 30.59
CA LEU A 253 3.48 10.42 30.32
C LEU A 253 4.67 9.62 29.79
N SER A 254 5.45 10.17 28.84
CA SER A 254 6.66 9.56 28.31
C SER A 254 7.68 9.25 29.42
N ALA A 255 7.91 10.21 30.32
CA ALA A 255 8.74 10.01 31.50
C ALA A 255 8.21 8.90 32.43
N ALA A 256 6.91 8.88 32.68
CA ALA A 256 6.27 7.91 33.58
C ALA A 256 6.33 6.46 33.08
N VAL A 257 6.30 6.25 31.75
CA VAL A 257 6.37 4.91 31.12
C VAL A 257 7.76 4.55 30.61
N ASP A 258 8.73 5.46 30.74
CA ASP A 258 10.11 5.34 30.26
C ASP A 258 10.20 4.90 28.78
N ALA A 259 9.40 5.56 27.93
CA ALA A 259 9.28 5.24 26.51
C ALA A 259 9.09 6.49 25.65
N ALA A 260 9.65 6.48 24.45
CA ALA A 260 9.32 7.49 23.44
C ALA A 260 7.87 7.29 22.93
N LEU A 261 7.17 8.37 22.66
CA LEU A 261 5.81 8.38 22.12
C LEU A 261 5.83 8.87 20.67
N LEU A 262 5.30 8.08 19.75
CA LEU A 262 5.05 8.51 18.37
C LEU A 262 3.55 8.74 18.20
N VAL A 263 3.16 10.00 17.97
CA VAL A 263 1.77 10.44 18.05
C VAL A 263 1.32 11.12 16.76
N GLY A 264 0.18 10.69 16.20
CA GLY A 264 -0.44 11.33 15.04
C GLY A 264 -1.27 12.56 15.45
N SER A 265 -1.09 13.69 14.76
CA SER A 265 -1.86 14.91 14.96
C SER A 265 -1.97 15.70 13.65
N ILE A 266 -3.05 16.47 13.50
CA ILE A 266 -3.05 17.54 12.52
C ILE A 266 -2.19 18.67 13.05
N ASP A 267 -1.22 19.12 12.25
CA ASP A 267 -0.43 20.28 12.55
C ASP A 267 -0.95 21.53 11.83
N VAL A 268 -0.77 22.69 12.44
CA VAL A 268 -1.28 23.97 11.93
C VAL A 268 -0.15 24.99 11.87
N GLU A 269 0.25 25.38 10.66
CA GLU A 269 1.30 26.35 10.41
C GLU A 269 0.76 27.68 9.89
N GLY A 270 1.43 28.78 10.25
CA GLY A 270 1.06 30.13 9.82
C GLY A 270 -0.13 30.72 10.59
N LYS A 271 -0.52 31.96 10.21
CA LYS A 271 -1.58 32.72 10.92
C LYS A 271 -2.92 32.75 10.16
N ALA A 272 -2.92 33.12 8.88
CA ALA A 272 -4.13 33.18 8.06
C ALA A 272 -3.79 33.30 6.55
N PRO A 273 -4.28 32.42 5.66
CA PRO A 273 -4.92 31.15 5.99
C PRO A 273 -3.90 30.14 6.54
N PRO A 274 -4.24 29.38 7.59
CA PRO A 274 -3.34 28.41 8.17
C PRO A 274 -3.16 27.22 7.22
N LYS A 275 -1.94 26.69 7.17
CA LYS A 275 -1.63 25.45 6.45
C LYS A 275 -1.83 24.27 7.40
N LEU A 276 -2.65 23.31 7.00
CA LEU A 276 -2.91 22.09 7.75
C LEU A 276 -2.08 20.93 7.20
N ARG A 277 -1.45 20.16 8.08
CA ARG A 277 -0.68 18.96 7.69
C ARG A 277 -1.04 17.79 8.58
N ASN A 278 -1.12 16.61 7.98
CA ASN A 278 -1.23 15.37 8.71
C ASN A 278 0.19 14.95 9.14
N SER A 279 0.44 14.95 10.44
CA SER A 279 1.80 14.86 10.98
C SER A 279 1.93 13.76 12.03
N ALA A 280 3.12 13.18 12.10
CA ALA A 280 3.58 12.31 13.17
C ALA A 280 4.65 13.03 13.99
N PHE A 281 4.47 13.06 15.31
CA PHE A 281 5.40 13.68 16.26
C PHE A 281 6.05 12.62 17.13
N LEU A 282 7.37 12.65 17.22
CA LEU A 282 8.13 11.86 18.17
C LEU A 282 8.42 12.72 19.41
N LEU A 283 7.96 12.25 20.57
CA LEU A 283 8.11 12.94 21.85
C LEU A 283 8.87 12.05 22.83
N THR A 284 9.60 12.70 23.73
CA THR A 284 10.19 12.12 24.92
C THR A 284 9.88 13.02 26.13
N GLU A 285 10.42 12.71 27.29
CA GLU A 285 10.38 13.59 28.47
C GLU A 285 10.98 14.99 28.20
N ARG A 286 11.77 15.14 27.12
CA ARG A 286 12.43 16.41 26.71
C ARG A 286 11.61 17.21 25.72
N GLY A 287 10.39 16.77 25.40
CA GLY A 287 9.51 17.39 24.44
C GLY A 287 9.51 16.72 23.05
N ILE A 288 9.07 17.45 22.04
CA ILE A 288 9.04 17.00 20.66
C ILE A 288 10.47 16.98 20.11
N ILE A 289 10.96 15.79 19.77
CA ILE A 289 12.32 15.58 19.23
C ILE A 289 12.33 15.28 17.73
N GLY A 290 11.16 15.09 17.11
CA GLY A 290 11.06 14.84 15.67
C GLY A 290 9.65 15.03 15.14
N ARG A 291 9.57 15.30 13.83
CA ARG A 291 8.31 15.46 13.10
C ARG A 291 8.45 14.90 11.69
N TYR A 292 7.38 14.26 11.24
CA TYR A 292 7.18 13.85 9.84
C TYR A 292 5.82 14.33 9.37
N ASP A 293 5.75 14.92 8.19
CA ASP A 293 4.50 15.36 7.57
C ASP A 293 4.17 14.46 6.38
N LYS A 294 2.93 14.03 6.29
CA LYS A 294 2.42 13.19 5.21
C LYS A 294 2.70 13.81 3.84
N ILE A 295 3.38 13.08 2.96
CA ILE A 295 3.80 13.53 1.63
C ILE A 295 2.77 13.13 0.57
N ARG A 296 2.27 11.90 0.63
CA ARG A 296 1.30 11.35 -0.32
C ARG A 296 -0.11 11.46 0.25
N LEU A 297 -0.80 12.54 -0.11
CA LEU A 297 -2.17 12.78 0.31
C LEU A 297 -3.16 11.92 -0.47
N VAL A 298 -4.27 11.57 0.16
CA VAL A 298 -5.37 10.81 -0.44
C VAL A 298 -6.21 11.74 -1.33
N PRO A 299 -6.25 11.50 -2.66
CA PRO A 299 -7.11 12.27 -3.54
C PRO A 299 -8.59 12.17 -3.11
N PHE A 300 -9.31 13.28 -3.12
CA PHE A 300 -10.71 13.41 -2.69
C PHE A 300 -10.98 13.07 -1.20
N GLY A 301 -9.96 12.80 -0.42
CA GLY A 301 -10.05 12.62 1.04
C GLY A 301 -9.29 13.71 1.80
N GLU A 302 -8.13 14.10 1.30
CA GLU A 302 -7.26 15.09 1.97
C GLU A 302 -6.98 16.32 1.08
N PHE A 303 -7.26 16.23 -0.22
CA PHE A 303 -7.22 17.35 -1.17
C PHE A 303 -8.11 17.05 -2.39
N VAL A 304 -8.53 18.09 -3.12
CA VAL A 304 -9.26 17.96 -4.38
C VAL A 304 -8.29 18.12 -5.55
N PRO A 305 -8.01 17.06 -6.33
CA PRO A 305 -7.19 17.20 -7.54
C PRO A 305 -7.85 18.17 -8.53
N LEU A 306 -7.05 18.97 -9.24
CA LEU A 306 -7.54 19.91 -10.27
C LEU A 306 -8.70 20.80 -9.76
N SER A 307 -8.61 21.29 -8.54
CA SER A 307 -9.68 22.07 -7.87
C SER A 307 -10.20 23.26 -8.69
N GLY A 308 -9.39 23.79 -9.58
CA GLY A 308 -9.81 24.84 -10.54
C GLY A 308 -10.81 24.37 -11.60
N LEU A 309 -10.85 23.06 -11.93
CA LEU A 309 -11.73 22.49 -12.95
C LEU A 309 -12.94 21.78 -12.33
N ILE A 310 -12.74 21.10 -11.22
CA ILE A 310 -13.75 20.25 -10.55
C ILE A 310 -14.09 20.74 -9.14
N GLY A 311 -13.98 22.04 -8.90
CA GLY A 311 -14.24 22.65 -7.58
C GLY A 311 -15.62 22.37 -7.00
N PHE A 312 -16.63 22.07 -7.86
CA PHE A 312 -17.96 21.66 -7.42
C PHE A 312 -17.97 20.34 -6.59
N VAL A 313 -16.95 19.50 -6.74
CA VAL A 313 -16.81 18.27 -5.93
C VAL A 313 -16.66 18.59 -4.44
N ARG A 314 -16.19 19.77 -4.08
CA ARG A 314 -16.10 20.22 -2.68
C ARG A 314 -17.46 20.25 -1.99
N SER A 315 -18.53 20.59 -2.71
CA SER A 315 -19.88 20.60 -2.15
C SER A 315 -20.42 19.21 -1.79
N TRP A 316 -19.82 18.15 -2.37
CA TRP A 316 -20.22 16.75 -2.11
C TRP A 316 -19.35 16.06 -1.06
N ALA A 317 -18.24 16.68 -0.68
CA ALA A 317 -17.26 16.11 0.23
C ALA A 317 -16.85 17.14 1.29
N GLN A 318 -17.82 17.52 2.13
CA GLN A 318 -17.65 18.55 3.20
C GLN A 318 -16.59 18.17 4.24
N PHE A 319 -16.16 16.91 4.29
CA PHE A 319 -15.14 16.40 5.20
C PHE A 319 -13.71 16.50 4.65
N ILE A 320 -13.51 17.02 3.42
CA ILE A 320 -12.16 17.20 2.87
C ILE A 320 -11.51 18.38 3.57
N ALA A 321 -10.63 18.08 4.54
CA ALA A 321 -9.66 19.07 4.99
C ALA A 321 -8.66 19.30 3.84
N GLU A 322 -8.48 20.56 3.40
CA GLU A 322 -7.39 20.87 2.46
C GLU A 322 -6.06 20.80 3.20
N LEU A 323 -5.45 19.62 3.13
CA LEU A 323 -4.14 19.40 3.72
C LEU A 323 -3.04 19.79 2.74
N GLU A 324 -1.96 20.33 3.28
CA GLU A 324 -0.71 20.59 2.54
C GLU A 324 0.20 19.36 2.68
N PRO A 325 0.80 18.88 1.57
CA PRO A 325 1.75 17.77 1.63
C PRO A 325 3.03 18.17 2.35
N GLY A 326 3.67 17.21 3.00
CA GLY A 326 5.04 17.30 3.44
C GLY A 326 6.01 17.41 2.27
N SER A 327 7.18 17.96 2.50
CA SER A 327 8.18 18.23 1.44
C SER A 327 9.33 17.24 1.41
N ARG A 328 9.49 16.38 2.44
CA ARG A 328 10.68 15.56 2.58
C ARG A 328 10.38 14.23 3.28
N ALA A 329 10.80 13.15 2.63
CA ALA A 329 10.91 11.84 3.27
C ALA A 329 12.04 11.90 4.33
N SER A 330 11.72 11.66 5.58
CA SER A 330 12.66 11.77 6.69
C SER A 330 12.65 10.55 7.59
N VAL A 331 13.81 10.25 8.16
CA VAL A 331 14.02 9.18 9.11
C VAL A 331 14.21 9.79 10.49
N PHE A 332 13.52 9.27 11.47
CA PHE A 332 13.76 9.60 12.87
C PHE A 332 15.06 8.93 13.33
N SER A 333 16.07 9.74 13.64
CA SER A 333 17.41 9.25 14.05
C SER A 333 17.55 9.09 15.55
N GLY A 334 16.54 9.48 16.32
CA GLY A 334 16.53 9.40 17.78
C GLY A 334 16.25 7.99 18.31
N PRO A 335 16.26 7.85 19.66
CA PRO A 335 15.93 6.59 20.30
C PRO A 335 14.51 6.12 19.90
N PRO A 336 14.25 4.78 19.89
CA PRO A 336 15.19 3.74 20.32
C PRO A 336 16.14 3.24 19.21
N ALA A 337 15.85 3.52 17.94
CA ALA A 337 16.65 3.17 16.77
C ALA A 337 16.20 3.99 15.57
N PRO A 338 16.97 4.12 14.48
CA PRO A 338 16.50 4.81 13.27
C PRO A 338 15.27 4.12 12.67
N PHE A 339 14.16 4.86 12.56
CA PHE A 339 12.94 4.37 11.94
C PHE A 339 12.30 5.45 11.06
N ALA A 340 11.47 5.02 10.14
CA ALA A 340 10.66 5.94 9.33
C ALA A 340 9.17 5.71 9.54
N VAL A 341 8.41 6.77 9.32
CA VAL A 341 6.96 6.77 9.39
C VAL A 341 6.38 6.87 7.99
N VAL A 342 5.33 6.10 7.74
CA VAL A 342 4.40 6.27 6.62
C VAL A 342 2.99 6.43 7.19
N ILE A 343 2.31 7.48 6.78
CA ILE A 343 0.98 7.79 7.29
C ILE A 343 -0.08 7.23 6.32
N CYS A 344 -0.86 6.23 6.78
CA CYS A 344 -2.00 5.65 6.09
C CYS A 344 -1.65 5.18 4.66
N TYR A 345 -2.26 5.80 3.66
CA TYR A 345 -2.13 5.56 2.23
C TYR A 345 -0.67 5.55 1.70
N GLU A 346 0.25 6.22 2.37
CA GLU A 346 1.65 6.30 1.94
C GLU A 346 2.35 4.94 1.84
N GLY A 347 2.02 4.01 2.74
CA GLY A 347 2.66 2.69 2.76
C GLY A 347 2.32 1.80 1.56
N ILE A 348 1.32 2.18 0.74
CA ILE A 348 1.03 1.43 -0.48
C ILE A 348 2.01 1.75 -1.62
N PHE A 349 2.77 2.86 -1.53
CA PHE A 349 3.74 3.30 -2.53
C PHE A 349 5.13 2.69 -2.28
N PRO A 350 5.57 1.71 -3.09
CA PRO A 350 6.86 1.05 -2.90
C PRO A 350 8.04 2.01 -2.94
N GLU A 351 7.99 2.99 -3.84
CA GLU A 351 9.07 3.96 -4.06
C GLU A 351 9.30 4.86 -2.83
N LEU A 352 8.23 5.28 -2.13
CA LEU A 352 8.34 6.09 -0.92
C LEU A 352 8.98 5.29 0.22
N VAL A 353 8.52 4.05 0.43
CA VAL A 353 9.12 3.17 1.44
C VAL A 353 10.58 2.89 1.14
N ARG A 354 10.92 2.68 -0.14
CA ARG A 354 12.31 2.50 -0.59
C ARG A 354 13.17 3.73 -0.29
N GLU A 355 12.67 4.93 -0.54
CA GLU A 355 13.37 6.18 -0.23
C GLU A 355 13.71 6.29 1.26
N LEU A 356 12.73 6.01 2.13
CA LEU A 356 12.89 6.00 3.59
C LEU A 356 13.91 4.95 4.06
N VAL A 357 13.87 3.74 3.50
CA VAL A 357 14.83 2.68 3.82
C VAL A 357 16.25 3.06 3.35
N LYS A 358 16.40 3.66 2.17
CA LYS A 358 17.69 4.20 1.70
C LYS A 358 18.18 5.37 2.57
N GLY A 359 17.28 6.12 3.17
CA GLY A 359 17.57 7.16 4.15
C GLY A 359 18.08 6.62 5.49
N GLY A 360 18.16 5.30 5.67
CA GLY A 360 18.73 4.67 6.87
C GLY A 360 17.68 4.09 7.83
N ALA A 361 16.39 4.06 7.48
CA ALA A 361 15.38 3.43 8.32
C ALA A 361 15.65 1.93 8.50
N ARG A 362 15.68 1.48 9.75
CA ARG A 362 15.84 0.08 10.15
C ARG A 362 14.51 -0.58 10.52
N LEU A 363 13.45 0.23 10.55
CA LEU A 363 12.08 -0.14 10.88
C LEU A 363 11.14 0.83 10.17
N ILE A 364 10.00 0.35 9.71
CA ILE A 364 8.91 1.18 9.18
C ILE A 364 7.75 1.16 10.16
N VAL A 365 7.23 2.33 10.51
CA VAL A 365 6.02 2.49 11.31
C VAL A 365 4.92 3.04 10.42
N ASN A 366 3.84 2.29 10.24
CA ASN A 366 2.64 2.77 9.59
C ASN A 366 1.61 3.23 10.64
N MET A 367 1.28 4.50 10.62
CA MET A 367 0.21 5.07 11.43
C MET A 367 -1.01 5.28 10.54
N THR A 368 -2.15 4.68 10.87
CA THR A 368 -3.31 4.71 9.96
C THR A 368 -4.64 4.87 10.67
N ASN A 369 -5.62 5.38 9.92
CA ASN A 369 -7.00 5.47 10.36
C ASN A 369 -7.93 4.83 9.32
N ASP A 370 -8.07 3.51 9.41
CA ASP A 370 -8.92 2.72 8.50
C ASP A 370 -10.44 2.83 8.81
N ALA A 371 -10.86 3.73 9.71
CA ALA A 371 -12.28 3.96 10.00
C ALA A 371 -13.09 4.32 8.75
N TRP A 372 -12.44 4.97 7.78
CA TRP A 372 -13.01 5.31 6.48
C TRP A 372 -13.51 4.10 5.69
N PHE A 373 -12.94 2.92 5.92
CA PHE A 373 -13.28 1.69 5.21
C PHE A 373 -14.36 0.86 5.91
N GLY A 374 -14.67 1.15 7.17
CA GLY A 374 -15.64 0.39 7.96
C GLY A 374 -15.29 -1.10 8.12
N ARG A 375 -16.28 -1.92 8.44
CA ARG A 375 -16.15 -3.39 8.53
C ARG A 375 -16.28 -4.04 7.14
N THR A 376 -15.34 -3.73 6.25
CA THR A 376 -15.33 -4.21 4.87
C THR A 376 -14.02 -4.93 4.53
N ALA A 377 -13.78 -5.22 3.25
CA ALA A 377 -12.50 -5.73 2.77
C ALA A 377 -11.38 -4.68 2.73
N GLY A 378 -11.71 -3.38 2.80
CA GLY A 378 -10.74 -2.27 2.68
C GLY A 378 -9.56 -2.37 3.64
N PRO A 379 -9.76 -2.50 4.98
CA PRO A 379 -8.67 -2.62 5.94
C PRO A 379 -7.76 -3.83 5.69
N TRP A 380 -8.32 -4.95 5.27
CA TRP A 380 -7.57 -6.17 4.95
C TRP A 380 -6.77 -6.05 3.66
N GLN A 381 -7.34 -5.41 2.63
CA GLN A 381 -6.60 -5.10 1.39
C GLN A 381 -5.46 -4.13 1.66
N HIS A 382 -5.68 -3.13 2.51
CA HIS A 382 -4.65 -2.20 2.93
C HIS A 382 -3.52 -2.92 3.68
N LEU A 383 -3.85 -3.78 4.66
CA LEU A 383 -2.88 -4.60 5.38
C LEU A 383 -2.07 -5.50 4.43
N ALA A 384 -2.71 -6.13 3.43
CA ALA A 384 -2.08 -7.08 2.51
C ALA A 384 -0.90 -6.51 1.71
N MET A 385 -0.75 -5.20 1.64
CA MET A 385 0.36 -4.54 0.94
C MET A 385 1.64 -4.49 1.77
N TYR A 386 1.53 -4.47 3.09
CA TYR A 386 2.68 -4.30 3.99
C TYR A 386 3.61 -5.53 4.11
N PRO A 387 3.15 -6.80 4.00
CA PRO A 387 4.05 -7.93 3.82
C PRO A 387 5.06 -7.76 2.68
N PHE A 388 4.64 -7.11 1.58
CA PHE A 388 5.54 -6.81 0.46
C PHE A 388 6.54 -5.73 0.84
N ARG A 389 6.12 -4.64 1.49
CA ARG A 389 7.05 -3.61 2.00
C ARG A 389 8.11 -4.22 2.90
N ALA A 390 7.71 -5.15 3.76
CA ALA A 390 8.63 -5.85 4.65
C ALA A 390 9.63 -6.70 3.87
N VAL A 391 9.18 -7.53 2.93
CA VAL A 391 10.04 -8.43 2.13
C VAL A 391 10.93 -7.66 1.16
N GLU A 392 10.40 -6.65 0.48
CA GLU A 392 11.13 -5.81 -0.47
C GLU A 392 12.40 -5.21 0.11
N HIS A 393 12.39 -4.90 1.40
CA HIS A 393 13.48 -4.21 2.08
C HIS A 393 14.11 -5.01 3.24
N ARG A 394 13.60 -6.19 3.55
CA ARG A 394 13.98 -6.96 4.75
C ARG A 394 13.88 -6.10 6.02
N VAL A 395 12.82 -5.35 6.14
CA VAL A 395 12.52 -4.45 7.23
C VAL A 395 11.23 -4.90 7.92
N ALA A 396 11.18 -4.82 9.25
CA ALA A 396 9.92 -5.02 9.95
C ALA A 396 8.98 -3.83 9.71
N VAL A 397 7.68 -4.09 9.67
CA VAL A 397 6.64 -3.05 9.61
C VAL A 397 5.77 -3.15 10.85
N VAL A 398 5.68 -2.05 11.60
CA VAL A 398 4.78 -1.90 12.73
C VAL A 398 3.61 -1.04 12.30
N ARG A 399 2.42 -1.61 12.34
CA ARG A 399 1.20 -0.94 11.89
C ARG A 399 0.29 -0.63 13.06
N ALA A 400 0.12 0.66 13.38
CA ALA A 400 -0.82 1.17 14.39
C ALA A 400 -2.06 1.74 13.71
N ALA A 401 -3.20 1.10 13.89
CA ALA A 401 -4.48 1.50 13.31
C ALA A 401 -5.45 2.00 14.39
N ASN A 402 -6.32 2.94 14.06
CA ASN A 402 -7.38 3.38 14.98
C ASN A 402 -8.46 2.28 15.14
N THR A 403 -9.16 1.93 14.06
CA THR A 403 -10.23 0.91 14.05
C THR A 403 -9.92 -0.25 13.12
N GLY A 404 -8.85 -0.12 12.32
CA GLY A 404 -8.38 -1.11 11.37
C GLY A 404 -7.67 -2.28 12.07
N VAL A 405 -6.84 -2.99 11.31
CA VAL A 405 -6.01 -4.07 11.84
C VAL A 405 -4.63 -3.50 12.20
N SER A 406 -4.33 -3.40 13.48
CA SER A 406 -2.97 -3.16 13.96
C SER A 406 -2.17 -4.47 13.93
N ALA A 407 -0.91 -4.42 13.52
CA ALA A 407 -0.13 -5.64 13.30
C ALA A 407 1.38 -5.41 13.39
N PHE A 408 2.09 -6.46 13.77
CA PHE A 408 3.53 -6.58 13.61
C PHE A 408 3.84 -7.47 12.42
N ILE A 409 4.55 -6.96 11.44
CA ILE A 409 4.90 -7.68 10.21
C ILE A 409 6.41 -7.86 10.17
N LEU A 410 6.85 -9.10 10.17
CA LEU A 410 8.27 -9.46 10.19
C LEU A 410 8.95 -9.18 8.84
N PRO A 411 10.29 -9.08 8.78
CA PRO A 411 11.03 -8.91 7.52
C PRO A 411 10.79 -10.02 6.47
N SER A 412 10.28 -11.17 6.90
CA SER A 412 9.83 -12.27 6.03
C SER A 412 8.46 -12.03 5.37
N GLY A 413 7.76 -10.96 5.75
CA GLY A 413 6.38 -10.72 5.35
C GLY A 413 5.34 -11.47 6.21
N HIS A 414 5.79 -12.24 7.22
CA HIS A 414 4.86 -12.90 8.13
C HIS A 414 4.11 -11.87 8.99
N ILE A 415 2.80 -11.90 8.95
CA ILE A 415 1.95 -11.12 9.84
C ILE A 415 1.90 -11.85 11.18
N GLY A 416 2.57 -11.28 12.20
CA GLY A 416 2.60 -11.81 13.55
C GLY A 416 1.33 -11.48 14.34
N ARG A 417 1.49 -11.06 15.61
CA ARG A 417 0.33 -10.61 16.40
C ARG A 417 -0.38 -9.43 15.71
N HIS A 418 -1.68 -9.51 15.65
CA HIS A 418 -2.54 -8.49 15.08
C HIS A 418 -3.88 -8.43 15.81
N THR A 419 -4.57 -7.31 15.69
CA THR A 419 -5.87 -7.05 16.32
C THR A 419 -7.02 -7.45 15.40
N ALA A 420 -8.22 -7.53 15.97
CA ALA A 420 -9.45 -7.49 15.18
C ALA A 420 -9.82 -6.04 14.79
N LEU A 421 -10.73 -5.91 13.81
CA LEU A 421 -11.33 -4.62 13.45
C LEU A 421 -12.20 -4.11 14.60
N PHE A 422 -12.11 -2.81 14.89
CA PHE A 422 -12.89 -2.14 15.93
C PHE A 422 -12.72 -2.75 17.33
N GLU A 423 -11.58 -3.30 17.61
CA GLU A 423 -11.17 -3.75 18.93
C GLU A 423 -10.39 -2.64 19.64
N ARG A 424 -10.67 -2.40 20.92
CA ARG A 424 -9.86 -1.49 21.75
C ARG A 424 -8.83 -2.32 22.49
N THR A 425 -7.56 -2.17 22.13
CA THR A 425 -6.49 -3.00 22.70
C THR A 425 -5.11 -2.38 22.54
N VAL A 426 -4.13 -2.99 23.17
CA VAL A 426 -2.70 -2.71 23.02
C VAL A 426 -2.01 -4.01 22.64
N LEU A 427 -1.09 -3.96 21.71
CA LEU A 427 -0.17 -5.06 21.42
C LEU A 427 1.26 -4.59 21.64
N THR A 428 2.05 -5.38 22.36
CA THR A 428 3.48 -5.13 22.58
C THR A 428 4.29 -6.34 22.11
N GLU A 429 5.31 -6.10 21.27
CA GLU A 429 6.18 -7.16 20.73
C GLU A 429 7.61 -6.67 20.58
N PRO A 430 8.61 -7.59 20.69
CA PRO A 430 9.94 -7.35 20.20
C PRO A 430 9.94 -7.32 18.68
N VAL A 431 10.55 -6.29 18.10
CA VAL A 431 10.56 -6.05 16.64
C VAL A 431 12.00 -6.08 16.15
N PRO A 432 12.35 -6.97 15.20
CA PRO A 432 13.70 -7.07 14.69
C PRO A 432 14.06 -5.84 13.85
N LEU A 433 15.29 -5.36 14.01
CA LEU A 433 15.82 -4.24 13.25
C LEU A 433 16.50 -4.73 11.98
N ARG A 434 16.25 -4.02 10.88
CA ARG A 434 16.82 -4.32 9.56
C ARG A 434 18.35 -4.44 9.61
N ALA A 435 18.86 -5.49 8.96
CA ALA A 435 20.28 -5.67 8.67
C ALA A 435 20.46 -5.98 7.17
N GLY A 436 21.40 -5.32 6.53
CA GLY A 436 21.75 -5.53 5.11
C GLY A 436 20.86 -4.78 4.11
N GLU A 437 21.11 -5.01 2.83
CA GLU A 437 20.43 -4.38 1.69
C GLU A 437 19.90 -5.47 0.74
N THR A 438 18.74 -5.23 0.14
CA THR A 438 18.13 -6.12 -0.86
C THR A 438 18.40 -5.61 -2.27
N ILE A 439 18.24 -6.49 -3.28
CA ILE A 439 18.30 -6.09 -4.68
C ILE A 439 17.26 -5.03 -4.99
N TYR A 440 16.03 -5.21 -4.48
CA TYR A 440 14.98 -4.21 -4.67
C TYR A 440 15.29 -2.87 -3.97
N SER A 441 15.82 -2.89 -2.73
CA SER A 441 16.27 -1.65 -2.07
C SER A 441 17.29 -0.88 -2.91
N ARG A 442 18.22 -1.61 -3.54
CA ARG A 442 19.30 -1.02 -4.33
C ARG A 442 18.81 -0.47 -5.66
N PHE A 443 18.10 -1.28 -6.45
CA PHE A 443 17.76 -0.99 -7.84
C PHE A 443 16.31 -0.54 -8.07
N GLY A 444 15.42 -0.68 -7.07
CA GLY A 444 14.00 -0.29 -7.18
C GLY A 444 13.26 -1.08 -8.26
N ASP A 445 12.48 -0.38 -9.05
CA ASP A 445 11.56 -0.94 -10.04
C ASP A 445 12.25 -1.41 -11.35
N TRP A 446 13.51 -1.84 -11.26
CA TRP A 446 14.29 -2.27 -12.42
C TRP A 446 13.56 -3.31 -13.29
N LEU A 447 12.80 -4.24 -12.66
CA LEU A 447 12.04 -5.26 -13.36
C LEU A 447 10.88 -4.64 -14.17
N ALA A 448 10.22 -3.63 -13.63
CA ALA A 448 9.17 -2.92 -14.34
C ALA A 448 9.73 -2.11 -15.51
N TYR A 449 10.89 -1.48 -15.36
CA TYR A 449 11.57 -0.79 -16.47
C TYR A 449 11.98 -1.76 -17.58
N LEU A 450 12.53 -2.93 -17.21
CA LEU A 450 12.83 -3.99 -18.16
C LEU A 450 11.54 -4.45 -18.89
N ALA A 451 10.45 -4.65 -18.13
CA ALA A 451 9.18 -5.06 -18.68
C ALA A 451 8.63 -4.04 -19.69
N LEU A 452 8.71 -2.74 -19.39
CA LEU A 452 8.31 -1.66 -20.29
C LEU A 452 9.18 -1.64 -21.56
N GLY A 453 10.52 -1.78 -21.42
CA GLY A 453 11.45 -1.81 -22.54
C GLY A 453 11.20 -2.98 -23.49
N VAL A 454 11.07 -4.20 -22.96
CA VAL A 454 10.80 -5.41 -23.76
C VAL A 454 9.41 -5.36 -24.40
N SER A 455 8.41 -4.88 -23.67
CA SER A 455 7.05 -4.70 -24.19
C SER A 455 7.01 -3.69 -25.33
N GLY A 456 7.64 -2.52 -25.15
CA GLY A 456 7.76 -1.48 -26.17
C GLY A 456 8.48 -1.95 -27.42
N ALA A 457 9.63 -2.62 -27.24
CA ALA A 457 10.39 -3.20 -28.36
C ALA A 457 9.57 -4.25 -29.13
N SER A 458 8.85 -5.12 -28.42
CA SER A 458 8.01 -6.15 -29.04
C SER A 458 6.88 -5.54 -29.89
N LEU A 459 6.24 -4.49 -29.39
CA LEU A 459 5.19 -3.75 -30.11
C LEU A 459 5.76 -2.98 -31.30
N ALA A 460 6.90 -2.31 -31.16
CA ALA A 460 7.55 -1.56 -32.23
C ALA A 460 8.03 -2.48 -33.37
N LEU A 461 8.68 -3.61 -33.04
CA LEU A 461 9.07 -4.62 -34.05
C LEU A 461 7.87 -5.17 -34.82
N ARG A 462 6.73 -5.36 -34.16
CA ARG A 462 5.51 -5.79 -34.82
C ARG A 462 4.96 -4.71 -35.75
N ALA A 463 4.97 -3.46 -35.33
CA ALA A 463 4.52 -2.33 -36.15
C ALA A 463 5.39 -2.17 -37.41
N TRP A 464 6.73 -2.23 -37.23
CA TRP A 464 7.68 -2.12 -38.32
C TRP A 464 7.50 -3.24 -39.36
N ARG A 465 7.41 -4.52 -38.94
CA ARG A 465 7.18 -5.67 -39.83
C ARG A 465 5.84 -5.64 -40.55
N ARG A 466 4.90 -4.82 -40.13
CA ARG A 466 3.60 -4.65 -40.82
C ARG A 466 3.66 -3.53 -41.86
N ALA A 467 4.54 -2.56 -41.64
CA ALA A 467 4.74 -1.42 -42.55
C ALA A 467 5.73 -1.77 -43.70
N ALA A 468 6.69 -2.68 -43.45
CA ALA A 468 7.56 -3.28 -44.45
C ALA A 468 6.85 -4.43 -45.18
#